data_dc8a96f3fc7a7ce0fca23eb2fa1c4449
#
_entry.id   dc8a96f3fc7a7ce0fca23eb2fa1c4449
#
_cell.length_a   1.000
_cell.length_b   1.000
_cell.length_c   1.000
_cell.angle_alpha   90.00
_cell.angle_beta   90.00
_cell.angle_gamma   90.00
#
_symmetry.space_group_name_H-M   'P 1'
#
loop_
_entity.id
_entity.type
_entity.pdbx_description
1 polymer ?
#
loop_
_entity_poly.entity_id
_entity_poly.type
_entity_poly.pdbx_seq_one_letter_code
_entity_poly.pdbx_strand_id
1 'polypeptide(L)'
;MHKFFVTDDISGPDLEPKRTAALIKRALVLMFSLLSVLFIIAIIALLTIVRNINQDSDKHSAMLLEKAIHNRVDTLTTHIKDYAWWGEAYQHLHPRVDTDWAYTRQNMGATLWRDFEYEGLFVLDGNGQTRYSVVDGKLVKDSLQSWLGDDPLPELIQKINKPDAIPLSSTVVMRNGHPALVAAARITTGDDARIPVVPGPASVLVFVDVLDDRKLIALGEEYGITQTRVQHKGATKLAGRRGVATLPIDGQQITFEWKSEDPGRELLRYILPLLILLALCTAIPGVMLGRNALKKARMYDENTFLLAQNRLALTASERRFRDVAEATTDWIWETDAELRFTWLSERFPGITGHSISAWIGRPLSEFMAADNQSLTEWITQPG
;
A
#
# COMPACT_ATOMS: atom_id res chain seq x y z
N MET A 1 -11.63 -32.88 -81.51
CA MET A 1 -11.05 -33.51 -80.33
C MET A 1 -10.04 -32.54 -79.74
N HIS A 2 -10.23 -32.20 -78.48
CA HIS A 2 -9.52 -31.49 -77.45
C HIS A 2 -10.21 -30.22 -76.96
N LYS A 3 -10.91 -30.46 -75.85
CA LYS A 3 -11.37 -29.41 -74.92
C LYS A 3 -10.15 -28.86 -74.17
N PHE A 4 -10.03 -27.53 -74.14
CA PHE A 4 -9.28 -26.85 -73.09
C PHE A 4 -10.28 -26.05 -72.27
N PHE A 5 -10.66 -26.58 -71.10
CA PHE A 5 -11.20 -25.80 -70.04
C PHE A 5 -10.05 -25.10 -69.33
N VAL A 6 -9.88 -23.83 -69.54
CA VAL A 6 -9.12 -22.98 -68.64
C VAL A 6 -10.09 -22.55 -67.53
N THR A 7 -9.97 -23.18 -66.41
CA THR A 7 -10.52 -22.65 -65.15
C THR A 7 -9.57 -21.55 -64.71
N ASP A 8 -9.87 -20.31 -65.09
CA ASP A 8 -9.28 -19.16 -64.41
C ASP A 8 -9.76 -19.18 -62.96
N ASP A 9 -8.80 -19.53 -62.07
CA ASP A 9 -8.92 -19.45 -60.63
C ASP A 9 -8.99 -17.97 -60.26
N ILE A 10 -10.21 -17.43 -60.24
CA ILE A 10 -10.49 -16.08 -59.72
C ILE A 10 -10.53 -16.24 -58.18
N SER A 11 -9.35 -16.40 -57.58
CA SER A 11 -9.18 -16.11 -56.19
C SER A 11 -9.33 -14.60 -55.99
N GLY A 12 -10.58 -14.18 -55.83
CA GLY A 12 -10.90 -12.82 -55.40
C GLY A 12 -10.22 -12.50 -54.07
N PRO A 13 -9.94 -11.24 -53.80
CA PRO A 13 -9.27 -10.84 -52.55
C PRO A 13 -10.04 -11.44 -51.38
N ASP A 14 -9.33 -12.15 -50.48
CA ASP A 14 -9.82 -12.72 -49.25
C ASP A 14 -10.59 -11.64 -48.47
N LEU A 15 -11.88 -11.57 -48.64
CA LEU A 15 -12.82 -10.74 -47.90
C LEU A 15 -13.03 -11.44 -46.56
N GLU A 16 -12.06 -11.33 -45.65
CA GLU A 16 -12.26 -11.78 -44.28
C GLU A 16 -13.28 -10.90 -43.56
N PRO A 17 -14.49 -11.42 -43.29
CA PRO A 17 -15.62 -10.61 -42.76
C PRO A 17 -15.53 -10.27 -41.27
N LYS A 18 -14.33 -10.33 -40.67
CA LYS A 18 -14.16 -10.24 -39.20
C LYS A 18 -13.09 -9.25 -38.72
N ARG A 19 -12.55 -8.41 -39.61
CA ARG A 19 -11.40 -7.52 -39.22
C ARG A 19 -11.78 -6.46 -38.19
N THR A 20 -12.92 -5.77 -38.35
CA THR A 20 -13.33 -4.65 -37.50
C THR A 20 -13.70 -5.13 -36.09
N ALA A 21 -14.49 -6.19 -35.97
CA ALA A 21 -14.85 -6.77 -34.68
C ALA A 21 -13.64 -7.34 -33.92
N ALA A 22 -12.66 -7.95 -34.64
CA ALA A 22 -11.44 -8.45 -34.03
C ALA A 22 -10.53 -7.33 -33.48
N LEU A 23 -10.39 -6.23 -34.22
CA LEU A 23 -9.63 -5.06 -33.78
C LEU A 23 -10.25 -4.42 -32.54
N ILE A 24 -11.58 -4.21 -32.51
CA ILE A 24 -12.29 -3.68 -31.36
C ILE A 24 -12.13 -4.61 -30.15
N LYS A 25 -12.25 -5.94 -30.33
CA LYS A 25 -12.04 -6.89 -29.24
C LYS A 25 -10.62 -6.78 -28.67
N ARG A 26 -9.58 -6.70 -29.51
CA ARG A 26 -8.18 -6.53 -29.05
C ARG A 26 -7.99 -5.21 -28.29
N ALA A 27 -8.52 -4.10 -28.82
CA ALA A 27 -8.47 -2.80 -28.17
C ALA A 27 -9.15 -2.80 -26.81
N LEU A 28 -10.33 -3.44 -26.67
CA LEU A 28 -11.03 -3.59 -25.39
C LEU A 28 -10.23 -4.42 -24.39
N VAL A 29 -9.65 -5.55 -24.82
CA VAL A 29 -8.81 -6.38 -23.95
C VAL A 29 -7.60 -5.58 -23.45
N LEU A 30 -6.92 -4.85 -24.32
CA LEU A 30 -5.78 -4.01 -23.93
C LEU A 30 -6.22 -2.90 -22.97
N MET A 31 -7.33 -2.23 -23.24
CA MET A 31 -7.86 -1.19 -22.34
C MET A 31 -8.18 -1.75 -20.96
N PHE A 32 -8.91 -2.87 -20.86
CA PHE A 32 -9.24 -3.48 -19.57
C PHE A 32 -8.02 -4.05 -18.85
N SER A 33 -7.04 -4.61 -19.59
CA SER A 33 -5.79 -5.06 -18.96
C SER A 33 -4.99 -3.89 -18.38
N LEU A 34 -4.88 -2.77 -19.10
CA LEU A 34 -4.22 -1.57 -18.62
C LEU A 34 -4.92 -1.00 -17.38
N LEU A 35 -6.25 -0.93 -17.42
CA LEU A 35 -7.06 -0.46 -16.27
C LEU A 35 -6.87 -1.37 -15.05
N SER A 36 -6.86 -2.69 -15.26
CA SER A 36 -6.62 -3.67 -14.18
C SER A 36 -5.24 -3.51 -13.57
N VAL A 37 -4.20 -3.32 -14.39
CA VAL A 37 -2.84 -3.05 -13.92
C VAL A 37 -2.79 -1.78 -13.09
N LEU A 38 -3.46 -0.71 -13.53
CA LEU A 38 -3.54 0.55 -12.79
C LEU A 38 -4.18 0.37 -11.41
N PHE A 39 -5.29 -0.38 -11.31
CA PHE A 39 -5.94 -0.68 -10.03
C PHE A 39 -5.06 -1.53 -9.12
N ILE A 40 -4.35 -2.52 -9.67
CA ILE A 40 -3.41 -3.34 -8.89
C ILE A 40 -2.29 -2.45 -8.32
N ILE A 41 -1.72 -1.56 -9.13
CA ILE A 41 -0.69 -0.61 -8.66
C ILE A 41 -1.26 0.29 -7.55
N ALA A 42 -2.47 0.81 -7.71
CA ALA A 42 -3.12 1.64 -6.69
C ALA A 42 -3.33 0.89 -5.36
N ILE A 43 -3.75 -0.38 -5.42
CA ILE A 43 -3.91 -1.22 -4.23
C ILE A 43 -2.55 -1.48 -3.56
N ILE A 44 -1.51 -1.82 -4.34
CA ILE A 44 -0.16 -2.05 -3.80
C ILE A 44 0.37 -0.76 -3.15
N ALA A 45 0.20 0.39 -3.80
CA ALA A 45 0.58 1.68 -3.24
C ALA A 45 -0.16 1.97 -1.92
N LEU A 46 -1.47 1.75 -1.88
CA LEU A 46 -2.27 1.92 -0.66
C LEU A 46 -1.79 1.02 0.47
N LEU A 47 -1.55 -0.27 0.21
CA LEU A 47 -1.05 -1.21 1.22
C LEU A 47 0.35 -0.82 1.72
N THR A 48 1.20 -0.29 0.84
CA THR A 48 2.52 0.22 1.21
C THR A 48 2.43 1.46 2.11
N ILE A 49 1.55 2.41 1.78
CA ILE A 49 1.29 3.60 2.59
C ILE A 49 0.77 3.19 3.98
N VAL A 50 -0.21 2.29 4.05
CA VAL A 50 -0.77 1.77 5.30
C VAL A 50 0.33 1.14 6.17
N ARG A 51 1.20 0.32 5.56
CA ARG A 51 2.32 -0.29 6.26
C ARG A 51 3.30 0.75 6.82
N ASN A 52 3.66 1.75 6.03
CA ASN A 52 4.58 2.80 6.44
C ASN A 52 4.00 3.64 7.59
N ILE A 53 2.74 4.07 7.49
CA ILE A 53 2.05 4.83 8.55
C ILE A 53 2.03 4.03 9.86
N ASN A 54 1.73 2.73 9.79
CA ASN A 54 1.71 1.87 10.95
C ASN A 54 3.12 1.68 11.56
N GLN A 55 4.16 1.56 10.74
CA GLN A 55 5.54 1.47 11.21
C GLN A 55 6.01 2.77 11.85
N ASP A 56 5.64 3.91 11.28
CA ASP A 56 6.01 5.22 11.83
C ASP A 56 5.29 5.49 13.16
N SER A 57 4.03 5.07 13.30
CA SER A 57 3.31 5.09 14.58
C SER A 57 4.03 4.25 15.64
N ASP A 58 4.50 3.03 15.31
CA ASP A 58 5.24 2.17 16.25
C ASP A 58 6.58 2.79 16.66
N LYS A 59 7.33 3.36 15.71
CA LYS A 59 8.60 4.05 16.02
C LYS A 59 8.38 5.25 16.94
N HIS A 60 7.31 6.01 16.68
CA HIS A 60 6.96 7.15 17.52
C HIS A 60 6.61 6.71 18.93
N SER A 61 5.80 5.67 19.10
CA SER A 61 5.47 5.10 20.39
C SER A 61 6.72 4.57 21.12
N ALA A 62 7.64 3.90 20.42
CA ALA A 62 8.91 3.45 20.98
C ALA A 62 9.75 4.61 21.52
N MET A 63 9.88 5.69 20.75
CA MET A 63 10.62 6.90 21.15
C MET A 63 9.98 7.60 22.36
N LEU A 64 8.64 7.66 22.40
CA LEU A 64 7.93 8.22 23.55
C LEU A 64 8.13 7.38 24.80
N LEU A 65 8.09 6.05 24.69
CA LEU A 65 8.32 5.13 25.81
C LEU A 65 9.77 5.26 26.34
N GLU A 66 10.75 5.32 25.44
CA GLU A 66 12.15 5.56 25.82
C GLU A 66 12.29 6.85 26.59
N LYS A 67 11.71 7.93 26.10
CA LYS A 67 11.70 9.24 26.78
C LYS A 67 11.01 9.18 28.13
N ALA A 68 9.87 8.48 28.23
CA ALA A 68 9.15 8.30 29.49
C ALA A 68 10.01 7.63 30.57
N ILE A 69 10.72 6.55 30.18
CA ILE A 69 11.60 5.83 31.09
C ILE A 69 12.81 6.69 31.49
N HIS A 70 13.42 7.42 30.55
CA HIS A 70 14.51 8.35 30.87
C HIS A 70 14.05 9.45 31.83
N ASN A 71 12.89 10.06 31.60
CA ASN A 71 12.34 11.04 32.53
C ASN A 71 12.11 10.45 33.93
N ARG A 72 11.72 9.16 34.01
CA ARG A 72 11.56 8.48 35.29
C ARG A 72 12.91 8.27 36.01
N VAL A 73 13.97 7.91 35.26
CA VAL A 73 15.34 7.83 35.76
C VAL A 73 15.82 9.21 36.26
N ASP A 74 15.58 10.27 35.48
CA ASP A 74 15.96 11.62 35.85
C ASP A 74 15.25 12.10 37.14
N THR A 75 13.98 11.75 37.26
CA THR A 75 13.17 12.05 38.46
C THR A 75 13.75 11.31 39.67
N LEU A 76 14.04 10.01 39.54
CA LEU A 76 14.65 9.19 40.61
C LEU A 76 16.01 9.75 41.03
N THR A 77 16.85 10.14 40.06
CA THR A 77 18.16 10.74 40.34
C THR A 77 18.06 12.13 40.96
N THR A 78 17.07 12.91 40.61
CA THR A 78 16.80 14.21 41.25
C THR A 78 16.40 14.02 42.70
N HIS A 79 15.46 13.13 42.97
CA HIS A 79 14.98 12.86 44.31
C HIS A 79 16.12 12.32 45.20
N ILE A 80 16.88 11.31 44.73
CA ILE A 80 17.96 10.79 45.56
C ILE A 80 19.03 11.82 45.87
N LYS A 81 19.31 12.74 44.92
CA LYS A 81 20.21 13.85 45.15
C LYS A 81 19.73 14.75 46.31
N ASP A 82 18.46 15.12 46.31
CA ASP A 82 17.88 15.98 47.34
C ASP A 82 17.95 15.35 48.74
N TYR A 83 17.73 14.03 48.80
CA TYR A 83 17.83 13.29 50.07
C TYR A 83 19.27 12.97 50.50
N ALA A 84 20.18 12.68 49.56
CA ALA A 84 21.58 12.32 49.89
C ALA A 84 22.46 13.53 50.20
N TRP A 85 22.12 14.71 49.61
CA TRP A 85 22.91 15.95 49.79
C TRP A 85 22.22 16.90 50.76
N TRP A 86 21.60 16.32 51.77
CA TRP A 86 20.94 17.02 52.85
C TRP A 86 21.73 16.86 54.14
N GLY A 87 22.08 17.98 54.78
CA GLY A 87 22.94 17.98 55.99
C GLY A 87 22.40 17.14 57.13
N GLU A 88 21.09 17.16 57.43
CA GLU A 88 20.50 16.28 58.44
C GLU A 88 20.60 14.81 58.08
N ALA A 89 20.36 14.46 56.78
CA ALA A 89 20.56 13.08 56.34
C ALA A 89 22.00 12.62 56.55
N TYR A 90 23.00 13.48 56.31
CA TYR A 90 24.40 13.17 56.60
C TYR A 90 24.61 12.87 58.08
N GLN A 91 24.11 13.68 59.01
CA GLN A 91 24.28 13.51 60.45
C GLN A 91 23.61 12.24 60.99
N HIS A 92 22.46 11.83 60.44
CA HIS A 92 21.68 10.68 60.90
C HIS A 92 21.91 9.39 60.11
N LEU A 93 22.54 9.43 58.94
CA LEU A 93 22.79 8.25 58.12
C LEU A 93 24.28 7.91 57.98
N HIS A 94 25.19 8.84 58.30
CA HIS A 94 26.63 8.63 58.19
C HIS A 94 27.34 8.97 59.50
N PRO A 95 28.31 8.19 60.01
CA PRO A 95 28.71 6.84 59.50
C PRO A 95 27.80 5.70 60.01
N ARG A 96 26.85 6.00 60.86
CA ARG A 96 25.88 5.05 61.43
C ARG A 96 24.47 5.56 61.19
N VAL A 97 23.53 4.62 60.90
CA VAL A 97 22.17 4.97 60.67
C VAL A 97 21.40 5.11 61.97
N ASP A 98 20.80 6.28 62.21
CA ASP A 98 19.80 6.53 63.23
C ASP A 98 18.42 6.07 62.72
N THR A 99 18.05 4.85 63.11
CA THR A 99 16.80 4.24 62.66
C THR A 99 15.56 4.97 63.17
N ASP A 100 15.64 5.63 64.36
CA ASP A 100 14.51 6.42 64.86
C ASP A 100 14.27 7.64 63.96
N TRP A 101 15.32 8.38 63.64
CA TRP A 101 15.20 9.52 62.70
C TRP A 101 14.76 9.09 61.32
N ALA A 102 15.37 8.00 60.79
CA ALA A 102 15.15 7.56 59.41
C ALA A 102 13.75 6.96 59.22
N TYR A 103 13.37 5.99 60.09
CA TYR A 103 12.14 5.23 59.90
C TYR A 103 10.96 5.76 60.74
N THR A 104 11.18 5.91 62.08
CA THR A 104 10.06 6.28 62.98
C THR A 104 9.58 7.68 62.71
N ARG A 105 10.46 8.64 62.47
CA ARG A 105 10.14 10.02 62.07
C ARG A 105 9.87 10.19 60.59
N GLN A 106 9.86 9.12 59.83
CA GLN A 106 9.48 9.06 58.42
C GLN A 106 10.37 9.88 57.46
N ASN A 107 11.60 10.25 57.83
CA ASN A 107 12.49 10.99 56.94
C ASN A 107 12.98 10.14 55.77
N MET A 108 13.24 8.83 56.04
CA MET A 108 13.66 7.84 55.06
C MET A 108 12.81 6.54 55.19
N GLY A 109 11.55 6.68 55.41
CA GLY A 109 10.64 5.58 55.75
C GLY A 109 9.53 5.35 54.72
N ALA A 110 8.34 5.00 55.23
CA ALA A 110 7.18 4.64 54.46
C ALA A 110 6.64 5.77 53.55
N THR A 111 6.99 7.03 53.86
CA THR A 111 6.61 8.20 53.06
C THR A 111 7.15 8.12 51.64
N LEU A 112 8.38 7.67 51.43
CA LEU A 112 8.99 7.55 50.12
C LEU A 112 8.27 6.50 49.24
N TRP A 113 7.83 5.42 49.86
CA TRP A 113 6.97 4.45 49.19
C TRP A 113 5.59 5.03 48.85
N ARG A 114 4.94 5.67 49.83
CA ARG A 114 3.59 6.18 49.61
C ARG A 114 3.51 7.33 48.58
N ASP A 115 4.52 8.22 48.61
CA ASP A 115 4.48 9.48 47.84
C ASP A 115 5.17 9.34 46.48
N PHE A 116 6.18 8.47 46.33
CA PHE A 116 6.93 8.26 45.07
C PHE A 116 6.87 6.84 44.52
N GLU A 117 6.29 5.91 45.28
CA GLU A 117 6.18 4.50 44.92
C GLU A 117 7.55 3.81 44.71
N TYR A 118 8.61 4.24 45.42
CA TYR A 118 9.91 3.55 45.37
C TYR A 118 9.87 2.31 46.23
N GLU A 119 10.05 1.10 45.61
CA GLU A 119 10.01 -0.19 46.32
C GLU A 119 11.19 -0.39 47.24
N GLY A 120 12.34 0.16 46.90
CA GLY A 120 13.57 -0.03 47.68
C GLY A 120 14.23 1.27 48.10
N LEU A 121 14.56 1.36 49.38
CA LEU A 121 15.44 2.38 49.94
C LEU A 121 16.50 1.70 50.80
N PHE A 122 17.76 1.95 50.50
CA PHE A 122 18.86 1.34 51.20
C PHE A 122 19.93 2.37 51.55
N VAL A 123 20.55 2.22 52.75
CA VAL A 123 21.74 2.95 53.10
C VAL A 123 22.87 1.94 53.27
N LEU A 124 23.95 2.15 52.53
CA LEU A 124 25.16 1.36 52.56
C LEU A 124 26.23 2.11 53.30
N ASP A 125 27.07 1.38 54.06
CA ASP A 125 28.29 1.97 54.63
C ASP A 125 29.37 2.16 53.56
N GLY A 126 30.49 2.75 53.96
CA GLY A 126 31.61 3.01 53.06
C GLY A 126 32.28 1.75 52.46
N ASN A 127 31.95 0.55 52.98
CA ASN A 127 32.40 -0.74 52.47
C ASN A 127 31.34 -1.40 51.58
N GLY A 128 30.21 -0.73 51.30
CA GLY A 128 29.12 -1.26 50.47
C GLY A 128 28.18 -2.23 51.20
N GLN A 129 28.29 -2.36 52.52
CA GLN A 129 27.40 -3.21 53.31
C GLN A 129 26.11 -2.47 53.64
N THR A 130 24.95 -3.11 53.41
CA THR A 130 23.64 -2.56 53.76
C THR A 130 23.49 -2.42 55.28
N ARG A 131 23.24 -1.20 55.75
CA ARG A 131 23.05 -0.87 57.17
C ARG A 131 21.60 -0.52 57.50
N TYR A 132 20.85 -0.15 56.49
CA TYR A 132 19.44 0.20 56.63
C TYR A 132 18.73 -0.16 55.34
N SER A 133 17.52 -0.71 55.46
CA SER A 133 16.70 -1.08 54.31
C SER A 133 15.24 -0.93 54.61
N VAL A 134 14.54 -0.28 53.69
CA VAL A 134 13.09 -0.17 53.65
C VAL A 134 12.61 -0.74 52.29
N VAL A 135 11.72 -1.70 52.36
CA VAL A 135 11.11 -2.32 51.17
C VAL A 135 9.61 -2.22 51.27
N ASP A 136 8.98 -1.73 50.20
CA ASP A 136 7.54 -1.47 50.14
C ASP A 136 7.02 -0.68 51.35
N GLY A 137 7.80 0.30 51.78
CA GLY A 137 7.53 1.15 52.93
C GLY A 137 7.73 0.48 54.28
N LYS A 138 8.25 -0.74 54.37
CA LYS A 138 8.48 -1.49 55.63
C LYS A 138 9.97 -1.62 55.90
N LEU A 139 10.34 -1.40 57.17
CA LEU A 139 11.71 -1.66 57.64
C LEU A 139 11.99 -3.17 57.60
N VAL A 140 13.05 -3.56 56.89
CA VAL A 140 13.46 -4.95 56.73
C VAL A 140 14.93 -5.12 57.06
N LYS A 141 15.44 -6.36 57.05
CA LYS A 141 16.86 -6.68 57.28
C LYS A 141 17.58 -7.17 56.04
N ASP A 142 16.90 -7.11 54.89
CA ASP A 142 17.44 -7.58 53.61
C ASP A 142 18.59 -6.67 53.17
N SER A 143 19.64 -7.27 52.62
CA SER A 143 20.63 -6.49 51.89
C SER A 143 20.12 -6.08 50.50
N LEU A 144 20.63 -4.97 49.98
CA LEU A 144 20.27 -4.55 48.61
C LEU A 144 20.56 -5.68 47.61
N GLN A 145 21.72 -6.35 47.71
CA GLN A 145 22.09 -7.44 46.83
C GLN A 145 21.12 -8.62 46.92
N SER A 146 20.75 -9.06 48.17
CA SER A 146 19.80 -10.18 48.31
C SER A 146 18.42 -9.85 47.83
N TRP A 147 17.99 -8.60 47.98
CA TRP A 147 16.66 -8.15 47.55
C TRP A 147 16.56 -7.91 46.04
N LEU A 148 17.61 -7.32 45.44
CA LEU A 148 17.63 -7.00 44.01
C LEU A 148 17.87 -8.25 43.13
N GLY A 149 18.61 -9.25 43.67
CA GLY A 149 18.92 -10.49 42.95
C GLY A 149 20.06 -10.36 41.95
N ASP A 150 20.54 -9.15 41.73
CA ASP A 150 21.68 -8.78 40.90
C ASP A 150 22.52 -7.77 41.69
N ASP A 151 23.80 -7.67 41.39
CA ASP A 151 24.70 -6.78 42.14
C ASP A 151 25.30 -5.67 41.26
N PRO A 152 24.53 -4.59 41.01
CA PRO A 152 25.04 -3.43 40.28
C PRO A 152 25.95 -2.55 41.09
N LEU A 153 26.08 -2.84 42.42
CA LEU A 153 26.77 -1.97 43.37
C LEU A 153 28.23 -1.74 43.07
N PRO A 154 29.04 -2.77 42.68
CA PRO A 154 30.46 -2.53 42.42
C PRO A 154 30.69 -1.47 41.36
N GLU A 155 29.93 -1.52 40.28
CA GLU A 155 30.04 -0.52 39.21
C GLU A 155 29.51 0.87 39.64
N LEU A 156 28.36 0.92 40.32
CA LEU A 156 27.81 2.18 40.83
C LEU A 156 28.72 2.84 41.83
N ILE A 157 29.24 2.08 42.85
CA ILE A 157 30.15 2.57 43.86
C ILE A 157 31.46 3.05 43.21
N GLN A 158 31.97 2.32 42.23
CA GLN A 158 33.16 2.73 41.50
C GLN A 158 32.93 4.05 40.73
N LYS A 159 31.76 4.23 40.12
CA LYS A 159 31.42 5.46 39.39
C LYS A 159 31.34 6.66 40.32
N ILE A 160 30.61 6.54 41.44
CA ILE A 160 30.37 7.66 42.38
C ILE A 160 31.59 7.99 43.27
N ASN A 161 32.54 7.06 43.41
CA ASN A 161 33.75 7.27 44.23
C ASN A 161 34.98 7.74 43.43
N LYS A 162 34.86 7.92 42.12
CA LYS A 162 35.94 8.51 41.32
C LYS A 162 36.22 9.93 41.80
N PRO A 163 37.52 10.31 41.96
CA PRO A 163 37.89 11.72 42.13
C PRO A 163 37.29 12.53 40.95
N ASP A 164 36.76 13.69 41.23
CA ASP A 164 36.13 14.61 40.25
C ASP A 164 34.85 14.12 39.58
N ALA A 165 34.30 12.95 39.98
CA ALA A 165 32.97 12.51 39.52
C ALA A 165 31.85 13.15 40.33
N ILE A 166 30.69 13.36 39.66
CA ILE A 166 29.45 13.68 40.37
C ILE A 166 29.14 12.50 41.30
N PRO A 167 28.94 12.71 42.61
CA PRO A 167 28.73 11.62 43.58
C PRO A 167 27.34 11.00 43.47
N LEU A 168 26.88 10.79 42.27
CA LEU A 168 25.53 10.29 41.89
C LEU A 168 25.67 9.45 40.60
N SER A 169 25.00 8.31 40.54
CA SER A 169 24.93 7.48 39.35
C SER A 169 23.63 6.66 39.37
N SER A 170 23.15 6.32 38.19
CA SER A 170 22.01 5.41 38.03
C SER A 170 22.38 4.21 37.16
N THR A 171 21.59 3.16 37.25
CA THR A 171 21.63 1.98 36.37
C THR A 171 20.27 1.29 36.35
N VAL A 172 20.10 0.37 35.42
CA VAL A 172 18.89 -0.46 35.35
C VAL A 172 19.29 -1.92 35.46
N VAL A 173 18.59 -2.66 36.29
CA VAL A 173 18.77 -4.11 36.46
C VAL A 173 17.41 -4.80 36.30
N MET A 174 17.43 -6.09 36.02
CA MET A 174 16.17 -6.86 35.91
C MET A 174 15.86 -7.52 37.26
N ARG A 175 14.72 -7.20 37.85
CA ARG A 175 14.23 -7.83 39.09
C ARG A 175 12.92 -8.56 38.81
N ASN A 176 12.90 -9.88 38.99
CA ASN A 176 11.73 -10.72 38.73
C ASN A 176 11.08 -10.51 37.34
N GLY A 177 11.91 -10.21 36.33
CA GLY A 177 11.45 -9.95 34.99
C GLY A 177 11.03 -8.51 34.71
N HIS A 178 11.01 -7.62 35.68
CA HIS A 178 10.70 -6.20 35.52
C HIS A 178 11.98 -5.34 35.61
N PRO A 179 12.08 -4.23 34.86
CA PRO A 179 13.16 -3.28 34.99
C PRO A 179 13.10 -2.60 36.35
N ALA A 180 14.17 -2.63 37.09
CA ALA A 180 14.37 -1.88 38.33
C ALA A 180 15.35 -0.75 38.05
N LEU A 181 14.88 0.48 38.16
CA LEU A 181 15.69 1.68 38.08
C LEU A 181 16.41 1.85 39.43
N VAL A 182 17.72 1.89 39.41
CA VAL A 182 18.53 2.02 40.62
C VAL A 182 19.31 3.31 40.54
N ALA A 183 19.10 4.21 41.50
CA ALA A 183 19.92 5.39 41.69
C ALA A 183 20.70 5.28 42.96
N ALA A 184 21.99 5.64 42.95
CA ALA A 184 22.88 5.63 44.08
C ALA A 184 23.57 6.99 44.21
N ALA A 185 23.59 7.53 45.39
CA ALA A 185 24.23 8.81 45.66
C ALA A 185 25.07 8.73 46.96
N ARG A 186 26.25 9.33 46.92
CA ARG A 186 27.06 9.51 48.14
C ARG A 186 26.39 10.51 49.06
N ILE A 187 26.21 10.13 50.32
CA ILE A 187 25.65 10.99 51.37
C ILE A 187 26.68 12.04 51.72
N THR A 188 26.34 13.30 51.60
CA THR A 188 27.22 14.45 51.87
C THR A 188 26.50 15.49 52.73
N THR A 189 27.29 16.41 53.29
CA THR A 189 26.73 17.54 54.07
C THR A 189 25.98 18.54 53.23
N GLY A 190 25.90 18.33 51.88
CA GLY A 190 25.40 19.35 50.95
C GLY A 190 26.29 20.61 51.03
N ASP A 191 25.65 21.76 50.99
CA ASP A 191 26.35 23.05 51.10
C ASP A 191 26.42 23.58 52.55
N ASP A 192 26.09 22.74 53.58
CA ASP A 192 26.08 23.18 54.96
C ASP A 192 27.46 23.07 55.59
N ALA A 193 28.23 24.17 55.54
CA ALA A 193 29.57 24.24 56.11
C ALA A 193 29.62 24.12 57.65
N ARG A 194 28.46 24.16 58.34
CA ARG A 194 28.37 24.02 59.78
C ARG A 194 28.49 22.57 60.25
N ILE A 195 28.30 21.62 59.34
CA ILE A 195 28.34 20.18 59.65
C ILE A 195 29.77 19.68 59.46
N PRO A 196 30.43 19.16 60.50
CA PRO A 196 31.78 18.62 60.38
C PRO A 196 31.77 17.35 59.53
N VAL A 197 32.67 17.28 58.56
CA VAL A 197 32.86 16.08 57.75
C VAL A 197 33.59 15.03 58.55
N VAL A 198 33.02 13.84 58.69
CA VAL A 198 33.64 12.69 59.38
C VAL A 198 34.65 12.04 58.44
N PRO A 199 35.90 11.84 58.86
CA PRO A 199 36.88 11.15 58.05
C PRO A 199 36.50 9.69 57.79
N GLY A 200 36.71 9.22 56.56
CA GLY A 200 36.47 7.83 56.17
C GLY A 200 35.67 7.72 54.87
N PRO A 201 35.42 6.49 54.43
CA PRO A 201 34.61 6.26 53.21
C PRO A 201 33.15 6.65 53.46
N ALA A 202 32.57 7.42 52.54
CA ALA A 202 31.21 7.95 52.66
C ALA A 202 30.14 6.83 52.57
N SER A 203 29.06 7.00 53.34
CA SER A 203 27.87 6.16 53.16
C SER A 203 27.16 6.51 51.82
N VAL A 204 26.45 5.54 51.27
CA VAL A 204 25.76 5.64 50.00
C VAL A 204 24.26 5.40 50.22
N LEU A 205 23.43 6.33 49.75
CA LEU A 205 21.99 6.17 49.65
C LEU A 205 21.64 5.51 48.32
N VAL A 206 20.72 4.56 48.34
CA VAL A 206 20.23 3.90 47.10
C VAL A 206 18.71 3.91 47.12
N PHE A 207 18.12 4.39 46.00
CA PHE A 207 16.68 4.29 45.71
C PHE A 207 16.48 3.30 44.58
N VAL A 208 15.42 2.51 44.68
CA VAL A 208 15.05 1.54 43.63
C VAL A 208 13.57 1.71 43.31
N ASP A 209 13.32 1.89 42.05
CA ASP A 209 11.96 1.99 41.48
C ASP A 209 11.76 0.83 40.51
N VAL A 210 10.92 -0.14 40.88
CA VAL A 210 10.63 -1.32 40.02
C VAL A 210 9.48 -1.01 39.10
N LEU A 211 9.74 -0.99 37.81
CA LEU A 211 8.71 -0.78 36.79
C LEU A 211 7.93 -2.08 36.55
N ASP A 212 7.03 -2.41 37.47
CA ASP A 212 6.11 -3.52 37.32
C ASP A 212 5.07 -3.24 36.19
N ASP A 213 4.24 -4.24 35.85
CA ASP A 213 3.24 -4.07 34.77
C ASP A 213 2.28 -2.93 35.04
N ARG A 214 1.90 -2.68 36.32
CA ARG A 214 1.01 -1.58 36.68
C ARG A 214 1.66 -0.22 36.41
N LYS A 215 2.90 -0.04 36.83
CA LYS A 215 3.66 1.21 36.58
C LYS A 215 3.97 1.42 35.12
N LEU A 216 4.33 0.34 34.38
CA LEU A 216 4.58 0.42 32.95
C LEU A 216 3.32 0.79 32.16
N ILE A 217 2.17 0.25 32.54
CA ILE A 217 0.89 0.64 31.93
C ILE A 217 0.60 2.12 32.21
N ALA A 218 0.68 2.56 33.46
CA ALA A 218 0.43 3.95 33.84
C ALA A 218 1.40 4.92 33.13
N LEU A 219 2.70 4.58 33.11
CA LEU A 219 3.73 5.36 32.42
C LEU A 219 3.46 5.42 30.90
N GLY A 220 3.05 4.31 30.29
CA GLY A 220 2.70 4.29 28.89
C GLY A 220 1.46 5.18 28.60
N GLU A 221 0.43 5.06 29.41
CA GLU A 221 -0.82 5.84 29.27
C GLU A 221 -0.60 7.35 29.34
N GLU A 222 0.33 7.81 30.20
CA GLU A 222 0.71 9.21 30.29
C GLU A 222 1.25 9.76 28.94
N TYR A 223 1.85 8.90 28.12
CA TYR A 223 2.37 9.24 26.80
C TYR A 223 1.50 8.72 25.64
N GLY A 224 0.27 8.28 25.93
CA GLY A 224 -0.69 7.81 24.93
C GLY A 224 -0.42 6.37 24.44
N ILE A 225 0.44 5.61 25.14
CA ILE A 225 0.79 4.24 24.78
C ILE A 225 0.05 3.27 25.71
N THR A 226 -0.87 2.48 25.16
CA THR A 226 -1.73 1.61 25.96
C THR A 226 -1.18 0.20 26.14
N GLN A 227 -1.40 -0.41 27.32
CA GLN A 227 -1.04 -1.79 27.65
C GLN A 227 0.47 -2.07 27.50
N THR A 228 1.30 -1.12 27.91
CA THR A 228 2.76 -1.24 27.89
C THR A 228 3.23 -2.27 28.92
N ARG A 229 4.11 -3.19 28.51
CA ARG A 229 4.73 -4.17 29.40
C ARG A 229 6.08 -4.67 28.86
N VAL A 230 6.85 -5.34 29.68
CA VAL A 230 8.05 -6.04 29.24
C VAL A 230 7.67 -7.31 28.49
N GLN A 231 8.33 -7.56 27.37
CA GLN A 231 8.12 -8.79 26.61
C GLN A 231 8.81 -9.97 27.31
N HIS A 232 8.00 -10.92 27.79
CA HIS A 232 8.49 -12.17 28.37
C HIS A 232 8.27 -13.34 27.42
N LYS A 233 9.19 -14.31 27.40
CA LYS A 233 8.99 -15.58 26.68
C LYS A 233 7.80 -16.32 27.32
N GLY A 234 6.72 -16.52 26.56
CA GLY A 234 5.52 -17.25 27.03
C GLY A 234 4.40 -16.36 27.59
N ALA A 235 4.53 -15.04 27.56
CA ALA A 235 3.45 -14.14 27.99
C ALA A 235 2.21 -14.27 27.10
N THR A 236 1.02 -14.05 27.69
CA THR A 236 -0.25 -14.03 26.96
C THR A 236 -0.21 -12.94 25.89
N LYS A 237 -0.58 -13.32 24.65
CA LYS A 237 -0.57 -12.37 23.52
C LYS A 237 -1.58 -11.26 23.76
N LEU A 238 -1.16 -10.02 23.59
CA LEU A 238 -2.06 -8.86 23.56
C LEU A 238 -3.06 -9.01 22.41
N ALA A 239 -4.32 -8.61 22.66
CA ALA A 239 -5.33 -8.59 21.61
C ALA A 239 -5.09 -7.40 20.66
N GLY A 240 -5.15 -7.66 19.36
CA GLY A 240 -4.96 -6.64 18.33
C GLY A 240 -3.53 -6.54 17.78
N ARG A 241 -3.23 -5.39 17.14
CA ARG A 241 -1.89 -5.11 16.62
C ARG A 241 -0.95 -4.78 17.78
N ARG A 242 0.28 -5.30 17.72
CA ARG A 242 1.31 -5.09 18.73
C ARG A 242 2.47 -4.28 18.16
N GLY A 243 2.86 -3.25 18.89
CA GLY A 243 4.18 -2.64 18.76
C GLY A 243 5.17 -3.39 19.64
N VAL A 244 6.38 -3.56 19.16
CA VAL A 244 7.50 -4.15 19.89
C VAL A 244 8.75 -3.35 19.58
N ALA A 245 9.47 -2.95 20.62
CA ALA A 245 10.77 -2.31 20.47
C ALA A 245 11.73 -2.76 21.56
N THR A 246 12.99 -2.91 21.19
CA THR A 246 14.08 -3.09 22.15
C THR A 246 14.74 -1.73 22.37
N LEU A 247 14.66 -1.24 23.59
CA LEU A 247 15.16 0.07 23.97
C LEU A 247 16.46 -0.06 24.78
N PRO A 248 17.48 0.73 24.47
CA PRO A 248 18.67 0.82 25.29
C PRO A 248 18.40 1.72 26.50
N ILE A 249 18.33 1.14 27.68
CA ILE A 249 18.13 1.87 28.92
C ILE A 249 19.33 1.63 29.80
N ASP A 250 20.15 2.65 30.01
CA ASP A 250 21.32 2.65 30.87
C ASP A 250 22.26 1.45 30.65
N GLY A 251 22.50 1.10 29.35
CA GLY A 251 23.34 -0.01 28.92
C GLY A 251 22.69 -1.38 28.84
N GLN A 252 21.46 -1.52 29.31
CA GLN A 252 20.64 -2.73 29.19
C GLN A 252 19.73 -2.65 27.97
N GLN A 253 19.59 -3.77 27.25
CA GLN A 253 18.65 -3.89 26.10
C GLN A 253 17.37 -4.56 26.60
N ILE A 254 16.29 -3.78 26.75
CA ILE A 254 15.02 -4.27 27.27
C ILE A 254 13.98 -4.22 26.15
N THR A 255 13.30 -5.32 25.92
CA THR A 255 12.25 -5.40 24.92
C THR A 255 10.89 -5.14 25.56
N PHE A 256 10.22 -4.12 25.08
CA PHE A 256 8.85 -3.77 25.47
C PHE A 256 7.86 -4.13 24.37
N GLU A 257 6.65 -4.45 24.78
CA GLU A 257 5.51 -4.57 23.89
C GLU A 257 4.34 -3.72 24.39
N TRP A 258 3.55 -3.23 23.46
CA TRP A 258 2.36 -2.43 23.74
C TRP A 258 1.28 -2.71 22.73
N LYS A 259 0.04 -2.30 23.04
CA LYS A 259 -1.05 -2.31 22.05
C LYS A 259 -0.81 -1.14 21.09
N SER A 260 -0.46 -1.48 19.85
CA SER A 260 -0.20 -0.49 18.81
C SER A 260 -1.49 0.07 18.25
N GLU A 261 -1.51 1.36 18.00
CA GLU A 261 -2.52 1.99 17.17
C GLU A 261 -2.45 1.47 15.73
N ASP A 262 -3.57 1.44 15.05
CA ASP A 262 -3.67 0.97 13.67
C ASP A 262 -4.28 2.05 12.76
N PRO A 263 -3.60 3.22 12.62
CA PRO A 263 -4.09 4.32 11.78
C PRO A 263 -4.24 3.92 10.32
N GLY A 264 -3.43 2.97 9.86
CA GLY A 264 -3.54 2.42 8.52
C GLY A 264 -4.84 1.66 8.29
N ARG A 265 -5.41 1.01 9.31
CA ARG A 265 -6.71 0.32 9.22
C ARG A 265 -7.85 1.31 9.04
N GLU A 266 -7.80 2.44 9.71
CA GLU A 266 -8.79 3.52 9.53
C GLU A 266 -8.72 4.05 8.10
N LEU A 267 -7.53 4.30 7.58
CA LEU A 267 -7.33 4.72 6.20
C LEU A 267 -7.92 3.71 5.21
N LEU A 268 -7.67 2.41 5.41
CA LEU A 268 -8.23 1.34 4.58
C LEU A 268 -9.75 1.32 4.61
N ARG A 269 -10.35 1.56 5.77
CA ARG A 269 -11.82 1.56 5.94
C ARG A 269 -12.51 2.58 5.03
N TYR A 270 -11.87 3.73 4.77
CA TYR A 270 -12.44 4.79 3.94
C TYR A 270 -12.00 4.69 2.48
N ILE A 271 -10.73 4.42 2.21
CA ILE A 271 -10.19 4.46 0.85
C ILE A 271 -10.53 3.20 0.06
N LEU A 272 -10.52 2.02 0.68
CA LEU A 272 -10.78 0.77 -0.02
C LEU A 272 -12.18 0.70 -0.66
N PRO A 273 -13.29 1.06 0.05
CA PRO A 273 -14.61 1.11 -0.56
C PRO A 273 -14.69 2.11 -1.73
N LEU A 274 -14.00 3.26 -1.61
CA LEU A 274 -13.95 4.26 -2.67
C LEU A 274 -13.25 3.73 -3.93
N LEU A 275 -12.13 3.02 -3.77
CA LEU A 275 -11.44 2.37 -4.88
C LEU A 275 -12.30 1.29 -5.54
N ILE A 276 -13.00 0.48 -4.75
CA ILE A 276 -13.92 -0.54 -5.26
C ILE A 276 -15.06 0.13 -6.05
N LEU A 277 -15.65 1.18 -5.51
CA LEU A 277 -16.71 1.93 -6.20
C LEU A 277 -16.20 2.51 -7.52
N LEU A 278 -15.01 3.11 -7.53
CA LEU A 278 -14.39 3.65 -8.75
C LEU A 278 -14.15 2.54 -9.78
N ALA A 279 -13.66 1.38 -9.34
CA ALA A 279 -13.48 0.22 -10.21
C ALA A 279 -14.80 -0.25 -10.84
N LEU A 280 -15.88 -0.32 -10.06
CA LEU A 280 -17.21 -0.68 -10.55
C LEU A 280 -17.78 0.37 -11.51
N CYS A 281 -17.64 1.67 -11.16
CA CYS A 281 -18.09 2.77 -12.01
C CYS A 281 -17.36 2.85 -13.35
N THR A 282 -16.14 2.35 -13.44
CA THR A 282 -15.39 2.29 -14.71
C THR A 282 -15.62 0.98 -15.46
N ALA A 283 -15.67 -0.14 -14.76
CA ALA A 283 -15.80 -1.47 -15.37
C ALA A 283 -17.20 -1.71 -15.96
N ILE A 284 -18.27 -1.38 -15.23
CA ILE A 284 -19.65 -1.65 -15.66
C ILE A 284 -19.99 -0.89 -16.96
N PRO A 285 -19.84 0.46 -17.04
CA PRO A 285 -20.08 1.18 -18.28
C PRO A 285 -19.11 0.76 -19.40
N GLY A 286 -17.85 0.49 -19.07
CA GLY A 286 -16.86 0.01 -20.04
C GLY A 286 -17.26 -1.30 -20.70
N VAL A 287 -17.74 -2.27 -19.92
CA VAL A 287 -18.25 -3.55 -20.44
C VAL A 287 -19.50 -3.33 -21.29
N MET A 288 -20.44 -2.48 -20.86
CA MET A 288 -21.67 -2.17 -21.61
C MET A 288 -21.35 -1.51 -22.97
N LEU A 289 -20.51 -0.49 -22.96
CA LEU A 289 -20.07 0.20 -24.19
C LEU A 289 -19.30 -0.75 -25.11
N GLY A 290 -18.41 -1.56 -24.56
CA GLY A 290 -17.66 -2.55 -25.30
C GLY A 290 -18.55 -3.61 -25.97
N ARG A 291 -19.56 -4.11 -25.27
CA ARG A 291 -20.56 -5.06 -25.84
C ARG A 291 -21.36 -4.41 -26.98
N ASN A 292 -21.75 -3.15 -26.82
CA ASN A 292 -22.48 -2.41 -27.84
C ASN A 292 -21.59 -2.12 -29.06
N ALA A 293 -20.34 -1.73 -28.84
CA ALA A 293 -19.37 -1.51 -29.92
C ALA A 293 -19.11 -2.80 -30.73
N LEU A 294 -18.93 -3.93 -30.04
CA LEU A 294 -18.75 -5.24 -30.68
C LEU A 294 -19.98 -5.68 -31.49
N LYS A 295 -21.20 -5.44 -30.97
CA LYS A 295 -22.43 -5.73 -31.73
C LYS A 295 -22.51 -4.91 -33.01
N LYS A 296 -22.26 -3.59 -32.91
CA LYS A 296 -22.26 -2.69 -34.08
C LYS A 296 -21.17 -3.08 -35.09
N ALA A 297 -19.97 -3.42 -34.63
CA ALA A 297 -18.89 -3.85 -35.51
C ALA A 297 -19.23 -5.14 -36.29
N ARG A 298 -19.83 -6.12 -35.61
CA ARG A 298 -20.29 -7.35 -36.29
C ARG A 298 -21.35 -7.07 -37.36
N MET A 299 -22.34 -6.24 -37.05
CA MET A 299 -23.36 -5.84 -38.01
C MET A 299 -22.75 -5.09 -39.21
N TYR A 300 -21.76 -4.22 -38.94
CA TYR A 300 -21.03 -3.52 -39.99
C TYR A 300 -20.25 -4.50 -40.89
N ASP A 301 -19.50 -5.43 -40.30
CA ASP A 301 -18.74 -6.46 -41.03
C ASP A 301 -19.68 -7.33 -41.87
N GLU A 302 -20.85 -7.76 -41.36
CA GLU A 302 -21.86 -8.54 -42.09
C GLU A 302 -22.48 -7.74 -43.26
N ASN A 303 -22.85 -6.48 -43.03
CA ASN A 303 -23.42 -5.63 -44.09
C ASN A 303 -22.40 -5.37 -45.22
N THR A 304 -21.16 -5.09 -44.88
CA THR A 304 -20.11 -4.89 -45.90
C THR A 304 -19.85 -6.14 -46.71
N PHE A 305 -19.89 -7.31 -46.07
CA PHE A 305 -19.77 -8.60 -46.74
C PHE A 305 -20.93 -8.87 -47.68
N LEU A 306 -22.18 -8.66 -47.26
CA LEU A 306 -23.38 -8.80 -48.09
C LEU A 306 -23.38 -7.85 -49.29
N LEU A 307 -22.96 -6.59 -49.06
CA LEU A 307 -22.84 -5.61 -50.16
C LEU A 307 -21.79 -6.04 -51.18
N ALA A 308 -20.66 -6.59 -50.73
CA ALA A 308 -19.63 -7.10 -51.62
C ALA A 308 -20.12 -8.29 -52.43
N GLN A 309 -20.83 -9.24 -51.82
CA GLN A 309 -21.46 -10.38 -52.53
C GLN A 309 -22.48 -9.92 -53.56
N ASN A 310 -23.36 -9.01 -53.17
CA ASN A 310 -24.39 -8.48 -54.09
C ASN A 310 -23.74 -7.78 -55.30
N ARG A 311 -22.69 -7.00 -55.12
CA ARG A 311 -21.95 -6.39 -56.25
C ARG A 311 -21.33 -7.45 -57.16
N LEU A 312 -20.71 -8.47 -56.60
CA LEU A 312 -20.16 -9.55 -57.40
C LEU A 312 -21.21 -10.32 -58.19
N ALA A 313 -22.36 -10.61 -57.53
CA ALA A 313 -23.51 -11.26 -58.18
C ALA A 313 -24.09 -10.43 -59.33
N LEU A 314 -24.24 -9.10 -59.09
CA LEU A 314 -24.72 -8.17 -60.09
C LEU A 314 -23.78 -8.12 -61.28
N THR A 315 -22.47 -7.94 -61.03
CA THR A 315 -21.48 -7.91 -62.13
C THR A 315 -21.45 -9.22 -62.93
N ALA A 316 -21.58 -10.37 -62.23
CA ALA A 316 -21.67 -11.66 -62.90
C ALA A 316 -22.95 -11.82 -63.74
N SER A 317 -24.08 -11.26 -63.26
CA SER A 317 -25.33 -11.25 -63.99
C SER A 317 -25.25 -10.37 -65.24
N GLU A 318 -24.72 -9.16 -65.11
CA GLU A 318 -24.49 -8.22 -66.21
C GLU A 318 -23.58 -8.86 -67.32
N ARG A 319 -22.48 -9.53 -66.92
CA ARG A 319 -21.60 -10.25 -67.86
C ARG A 319 -22.38 -11.36 -68.59
N ARG A 320 -23.10 -12.20 -67.85
CA ARG A 320 -23.92 -13.26 -68.44
C ARG A 320 -24.94 -12.73 -69.41
N PHE A 321 -25.61 -11.63 -69.02
CA PHE A 321 -26.60 -10.98 -69.91
C PHE A 321 -25.92 -10.51 -71.20
N ARG A 322 -24.77 -9.85 -71.10
CA ARG A 322 -24.02 -9.40 -72.27
C ARG A 322 -23.52 -10.56 -73.12
N ASP A 323 -22.98 -11.64 -72.53
CA ASP A 323 -22.52 -12.82 -73.25
C ASP A 323 -23.66 -13.49 -74.02
N VAL A 324 -24.89 -13.56 -73.45
CA VAL A 324 -26.06 -14.09 -74.07
C VAL A 324 -26.49 -13.17 -75.19
N ALA A 325 -26.51 -11.86 -74.99
CA ALA A 325 -26.85 -10.88 -75.99
C ALA A 325 -25.91 -10.93 -77.20
N GLU A 326 -24.62 -11.16 -76.96
CA GLU A 326 -23.61 -11.31 -78.06
C GLU A 326 -23.66 -12.67 -78.75
N ALA A 327 -24.21 -13.71 -78.10
CA ALA A 327 -24.40 -15.02 -78.70
C ALA A 327 -25.59 -15.19 -79.59
N THR A 328 -26.58 -14.28 -79.55
CA THR A 328 -27.77 -14.30 -80.41
C THR A 328 -27.41 -13.91 -81.82
N THR A 329 -28.18 -14.41 -82.76
CA THR A 329 -27.99 -14.14 -84.21
C THR A 329 -28.32 -12.70 -84.58
N ASP A 330 -29.07 -12.04 -83.73
CA ASP A 330 -29.56 -10.68 -83.96
C ASP A 330 -28.67 -9.67 -83.23
N TRP A 331 -28.65 -8.44 -83.66
CA TRP A 331 -27.99 -7.35 -82.94
C TRP A 331 -28.92 -6.75 -81.91
N ILE A 332 -28.37 -6.34 -80.76
CA ILE A 332 -29.13 -5.78 -79.65
C ILE A 332 -28.65 -4.34 -79.41
N TRP A 333 -29.56 -3.53 -78.93
CA TRP A 333 -29.36 -2.09 -78.76
C TRP A 333 -30.03 -1.58 -77.47
N GLU A 334 -29.43 -0.53 -76.90
CA GLU A 334 -30.02 0.26 -75.83
C GLU A 334 -30.18 1.73 -76.29
N THR A 335 -31.22 2.42 -75.78
CA THR A 335 -31.43 3.86 -76.01
C THR A 335 -31.63 4.61 -74.72
N ASP A 336 -31.36 5.91 -74.75
CA ASP A 336 -31.76 6.82 -73.68
C ASP A 336 -33.28 7.12 -73.74
N ALA A 337 -33.77 8.02 -72.85
CA ALA A 337 -35.15 8.42 -72.78
C ALA A 337 -35.61 9.18 -74.07
N GLU A 338 -34.67 9.77 -74.78
CA GLU A 338 -34.88 10.49 -76.07
C GLU A 338 -34.71 9.55 -77.27
N LEU A 339 -34.67 8.21 -77.03
CA LEU A 339 -34.53 7.15 -78.04
C LEU A 339 -33.26 7.27 -78.90
N ARG A 340 -32.12 7.74 -78.28
CA ARG A 340 -30.82 7.75 -78.93
C ARG A 340 -30.04 6.51 -78.53
N PHE A 341 -29.32 5.89 -79.43
CA PHE A 341 -28.53 4.72 -79.12
C PHE A 341 -27.44 5.04 -78.09
N THR A 342 -27.51 4.37 -76.95
CA THR A 342 -26.50 4.42 -75.90
C THR A 342 -25.54 3.25 -75.96
N TRP A 343 -26.03 2.14 -76.48
CA TRP A 343 -25.19 0.95 -76.71
C TRP A 343 -25.70 0.14 -77.89
N LEU A 344 -24.76 -0.49 -78.65
CA LEU A 344 -25.00 -1.38 -79.77
C LEU A 344 -24.09 -2.61 -79.60
N SER A 345 -24.59 -3.84 -79.87
CA SER A 345 -23.83 -5.06 -79.82
C SER A 345 -22.75 -5.09 -80.89
N GLU A 346 -21.63 -5.85 -80.66
CA GLU A 346 -20.52 -6.00 -81.61
C GLU A 346 -20.97 -6.58 -82.99
N ARG A 347 -22.15 -7.20 -83.05
CA ARG A 347 -22.73 -7.74 -84.29
C ARG A 347 -23.38 -6.69 -85.14
N PHE A 348 -23.73 -5.51 -84.63
CA PHE A 348 -24.39 -4.43 -85.37
C PHE A 348 -23.64 -4.13 -86.67
N PRO A 349 -22.30 -3.96 -86.76
CA PRO A 349 -21.66 -3.69 -88.05
C PRO A 349 -21.79 -4.84 -89.06
N GLY A 350 -21.72 -6.09 -88.56
CA GLY A 350 -21.80 -7.26 -89.44
C GLY A 350 -23.17 -7.49 -90.06
N ILE A 351 -24.23 -7.05 -89.39
CA ILE A 351 -25.64 -7.23 -89.86
C ILE A 351 -26.09 -6.02 -90.61
N THR A 352 -25.80 -4.80 -90.12
CA THR A 352 -26.32 -3.59 -90.70
C THR A 352 -25.37 -2.88 -91.68
N GLY A 353 -24.10 -3.27 -91.72
CA GLY A 353 -23.06 -2.62 -92.52
C GLY A 353 -22.60 -1.26 -92.00
N HIS A 354 -23.04 -0.87 -90.81
CA HIS A 354 -22.73 0.44 -90.23
C HIS A 354 -21.79 0.30 -89.05
N SER A 355 -20.88 1.25 -88.81
CA SER A 355 -19.98 1.21 -87.65
C SER A 355 -20.74 1.67 -86.39
N ILE A 356 -20.41 1.02 -85.21
CA ILE A 356 -21.04 1.35 -83.93
C ILE A 356 -20.83 2.84 -83.57
N SER A 357 -19.59 3.32 -83.78
CA SER A 357 -19.21 4.72 -83.44
C SER A 357 -19.99 5.76 -84.25
N ALA A 358 -20.49 5.38 -85.45
CA ALA A 358 -21.25 6.30 -86.30
C ALA A 358 -22.72 6.47 -85.81
N TRP A 359 -23.22 5.52 -85.00
CA TRP A 359 -24.63 5.49 -84.60
C TRP A 359 -24.86 5.77 -83.11
N ILE A 360 -23.87 5.62 -82.26
CA ILE A 360 -23.99 6.01 -80.84
C ILE A 360 -24.33 7.50 -80.74
N GLY A 361 -25.37 7.84 -79.94
CA GLY A 361 -25.92 9.17 -79.72
C GLY A 361 -26.89 9.65 -80.80
N ARG A 362 -27.13 8.87 -81.91
CA ARG A 362 -28.13 9.20 -82.90
C ARG A 362 -29.49 8.62 -82.48
N PRO A 363 -30.60 9.27 -82.92
CA PRO A 363 -31.94 8.79 -82.60
C PRO A 363 -32.27 7.54 -83.42
N LEU A 364 -32.99 6.60 -82.84
CA LEU A 364 -33.42 5.35 -83.45
C LEU A 364 -34.23 5.62 -84.75
N SER A 365 -34.93 6.76 -84.79
CA SER A 365 -35.72 7.18 -85.99
C SER A 365 -34.85 7.42 -87.24
N GLU A 366 -33.62 7.89 -87.07
CA GLU A 366 -32.65 8.03 -88.17
C GLU A 366 -32.22 6.70 -88.72
N PHE A 367 -32.01 5.70 -87.85
CA PHE A 367 -31.68 4.35 -88.29
C PHE A 367 -32.80 3.71 -89.07
N MET A 368 -34.03 3.80 -88.57
CA MET A 368 -35.23 3.29 -89.23
C MET A 368 -35.49 4.00 -90.56
N ALA A 369 -35.15 5.27 -90.68
CA ALA A 369 -35.29 6.01 -91.95
C ALA A 369 -34.19 5.64 -93.00
N ALA A 370 -32.97 5.37 -92.52
CA ALA A 370 -31.87 4.98 -93.40
C ALA A 370 -32.01 3.53 -93.92
N ASP A 371 -32.65 2.64 -93.13
CA ASP A 371 -32.83 1.21 -93.51
C ASP A 371 -34.16 0.90 -94.18
N ASN A 372 -35.01 1.91 -94.34
CA ASN A 372 -36.36 1.73 -94.89
C ASN A 372 -36.37 1.28 -96.36
N GLN A 373 -35.23 1.29 -97.10
CA GLN A 373 -35.09 0.70 -98.39
C GLN A 373 -34.94 -0.83 -98.40
N SER A 374 -34.29 -1.39 -97.35
CA SER A 374 -34.08 -2.82 -97.22
C SER A 374 -35.27 -3.54 -96.55
N LEU A 375 -36.01 -2.87 -95.63
CA LEU A 375 -37.18 -3.43 -94.96
C LEU A 375 -38.37 -3.58 -95.93
N THR A 376 -38.52 -2.73 -96.89
CA THR A 376 -39.57 -2.82 -97.91
C THR A 376 -39.33 -3.99 -98.85
N GLU A 377 -38.09 -4.31 -99.14
CA GLU A 377 -37.74 -5.49 -99.94
C GLU A 377 -38.00 -6.80 -99.19
N TRP A 378 -37.79 -6.80 -97.84
CA TRP A 378 -37.99 -7.98 -97.03
C TRP A 378 -39.47 -8.33 -96.79
N ILE A 379 -40.32 -7.34 -96.71
CA ILE A 379 -41.80 -7.50 -96.55
C ILE A 379 -42.45 -7.87 -97.87
N THR A 380 -41.86 -7.65 -99.02
CA THR A 380 -42.40 -7.90 -100.33
C THR A 380 -41.95 -9.20 -100.97
N GLN A 381 -41.12 -10.03 -100.37
CA GLN A 381 -40.83 -11.39 -100.86
C GLN A 381 -41.95 -12.35 -100.40
N PRO A 382 -42.77 -12.91 -101.31
CA PRO A 382 -43.71 -13.96 -100.97
C PRO A 382 -42.96 -15.25 -100.65
N GLY A 383 -43.33 -15.83 -99.54
CA GLY A 383 -42.74 -17.06 -98.94
C GLY A 383 -42.82 -18.33 -99.75
#